data_17ad1e6d9b93a8bfd7e6de59e0631c3b
#
_entry.id   17ad1e6d9b93a8bfd7e6de59e0631c3b
#
_cell.length_a   1.000
_cell.length_b   1.000
_cell.length_c   1.000
_cell.angle_alpha   90.00
_cell.angle_beta   90.00
_cell.angle_gamma   90.00
#
_symmetry.space_group_name_H-M   'P 1'
#
loop_
_entity.id
_entity.type
_entity.pdbx_description
1 polymer ?
#
loop_
_entity_poly.entity_id
_entity_poly.type
_entity_poly.pdbx_seq_one_letter_code
_entity_poly.pdbx_strand_id
1 'polypeptide(L)'
;AATRLAVREAKRLTGKDAPLHIVGFSNGGALAMKYSLDTLDNAELAKPQRVILISPMIGITSFARFSGLAGWPAFLPAFSKAAWLNIMPEFNPFKYNSFPTNAARQSFLLTKALQKQIVADARNQKLNSLPPVLTFQSVMDSTVSTRAIVTALYNRLPDNGSEIVLFDLNHAVRFNSLLR
;
A
#
# COMPACT_ATOMS: atom_id res chain seq x y z
N ALA A 1 8.48 6.43 10.17
CA ALA A 1 9.31 6.07 11.33
C ALA A 1 9.44 4.55 11.47
N ALA A 2 8.35 3.78 11.70
CA ALA A 2 8.40 2.35 11.98
C ALA A 2 9.08 1.51 10.88
N THR A 3 8.76 1.73 9.60
CA THR A 3 9.38 1.01 8.47
C THR A 3 10.90 1.23 8.44
N ARG A 4 11.36 2.47 8.66
CA ARG A 4 12.80 2.77 8.70
C ARG A 4 13.50 2.06 9.86
N LEU A 5 12.83 1.99 11.04
CA LEU A 5 13.35 1.26 12.18
C LEU A 5 13.46 -0.24 11.90
N ALA A 6 12.41 -0.84 11.32
CA ALA A 6 12.39 -2.25 10.98
C ALA A 6 13.49 -2.62 9.97
N VAL A 7 13.69 -1.82 8.91
CA VAL A 7 14.76 -2.05 7.94
C VAL A 7 16.13 -1.88 8.58
N ARG A 8 16.32 -0.87 9.43
CA ARG A 8 17.60 -0.66 10.15
C ARG A 8 17.93 -1.88 11.03
N GLU A 9 16.94 -2.38 11.75
CA GLU A 9 17.12 -3.55 12.60
C GLU A 9 17.39 -4.83 11.78
N ALA A 10 16.67 -5.05 10.69
CA ALA A 10 16.95 -6.15 9.77
C ALA A 10 18.40 -6.10 9.27
N LYS A 11 18.87 -4.93 8.83
CA LYS A 11 20.27 -4.76 8.37
C LYS A 11 21.30 -4.92 9.49
N ARG A 12 20.94 -4.56 10.72
CA ARG A 12 21.80 -4.78 11.89
C ARG A 12 21.99 -6.29 12.15
N LEU A 13 20.93 -7.08 11.97
CA LEU A 13 20.94 -8.53 12.22
C LEU A 13 21.59 -9.32 11.07
N THR A 14 21.39 -8.89 9.82
CA THR A 14 21.84 -9.64 8.64
C THR A 14 23.18 -9.15 8.07
N GLY A 15 23.67 -8.01 8.52
CA GLY A 15 24.85 -7.35 7.98
C GLY A 15 24.53 -6.32 6.88
N LYS A 16 25.43 -5.37 6.68
CA LYS A 16 25.23 -4.26 5.73
C LYS A 16 25.15 -4.73 4.28
N ASP A 17 25.88 -5.76 3.93
CA ASP A 17 26.00 -6.27 2.54
C ASP A 17 24.88 -7.26 2.18
N ALA A 18 24.11 -7.75 3.15
CA ALA A 18 22.99 -8.65 2.86
C ALA A 18 21.96 -7.99 1.93
N PRO A 19 21.42 -8.70 0.93
CA PRO A 19 20.38 -8.17 0.05
C PRO A 19 19.13 -7.80 0.83
N LEU A 20 18.52 -6.66 0.49
CA LEU A 20 17.28 -6.18 1.09
C LEU A 20 16.14 -6.33 0.08
N HIS A 21 15.18 -7.18 0.39
CA HIS A 21 13.91 -7.26 -0.31
C HIS A 21 12.80 -6.80 0.63
N ILE A 22 11.88 -5.98 0.13
CA ILE A 22 10.76 -5.49 0.91
C ILE A 22 9.47 -6.05 0.33
N VAL A 23 8.70 -6.74 1.17
CA VAL A 23 7.36 -7.24 0.83
C VAL A 23 6.33 -6.44 1.62
N GLY A 24 5.34 -5.89 0.93
CA GLY A 24 4.27 -5.10 1.55
C GLY A 24 2.89 -5.54 1.11
N PHE A 25 2.01 -5.83 2.08
CA PHE A 25 0.62 -6.17 1.84
C PHE A 25 -0.29 -5.00 2.23
N SER A 26 -1.28 -4.67 1.38
CA SER A 26 -2.29 -3.65 1.63
C SER A 26 -1.66 -2.30 2.03
N ASN A 27 -1.94 -1.76 3.22
CA ASN A 27 -1.31 -0.56 3.75
C ASN A 27 0.22 -0.71 3.92
N GLY A 28 0.70 -1.93 4.21
CA GLY A 28 2.13 -2.26 4.22
C GLY A 28 2.79 -2.07 2.84
N GLY A 29 2.04 -2.30 1.76
CA GLY A 29 2.49 -2.02 0.39
C GLY A 29 2.72 -0.53 0.16
N ALA A 30 1.82 0.33 0.65
CA ALA A 30 2.03 1.78 0.60
C ALA A 30 3.25 2.23 1.41
N LEU A 31 3.47 1.62 2.59
CA LEU A 31 4.65 1.90 3.42
C LEU A 31 5.95 1.41 2.77
N ALA A 32 5.94 0.22 2.15
CA ALA A 32 7.07 -0.33 1.42
C ALA A 32 7.47 0.58 0.25
N MET A 33 6.49 1.01 -0.53
CA MET A 33 6.70 1.92 -1.66
C MET A 33 7.20 3.29 -1.18
N LYS A 34 6.58 3.85 -0.12
CA LYS A 34 7.02 5.13 0.46
C LYS A 34 8.46 5.06 0.96
N TYR A 35 8.84 3.97 1.64
CA TYR A 35 10.22 3.75 2.08
C TYR A 35 11.19 3.71 0.89
N SER A 36 10.84 2.97 -0.16
CA SER A 36 11.68 2.83 -1.35
C SER A 36 11.90 4.17 -2.07
N LEU A 37 10.86 5.01 -2.17
CA LEU A 37 11.01 6.38 -2.69
C LEU A 37 11.86 7.26 -1.78
N ASP A 38 11.73 7.12 -0.46
CA ASP A 38 12.56 7.90 0.49
C ASP A 38 14.05 7.59 0.34
N THR A 39 14.42 6.38 -0.12
CA THR A 39 15.83 6.02 -0.38
C THR A 39 16.44 6.74 -1.58
N LEU A 40 15.62 7.33 -2.45
CA LEU A 40 16.11 8.09 -3.60
C LEU A 40 16.72 9.45 -3.19
N ASP A 41 16.24 9.99 -2.06
CA ASP A 41 16.70 11.29 -1.53
C ASP A 41 17.56 11.17 -0.27
N ASN A 42 17.70 9.95 0.29
CA ASN A 42 18.42 9.75 1.54
C ASN A 42 19.35 8.54 1.45
N ALA A 43 20.63 8.81 1.24
CA ALA A 43 21.68 7.78 1.13
C ALA A 43 21.95 7.00 2.43
N GLU A 44 21.49 7.49 3.59
CA GLU A 44 21.60 6.77 4.86
C GLU A 44 20.62 5.60 4.97
N LEU A 45 19.55 5.61 4.16
CA LEU A 45 18.58 4.55 4.13
C LEU A 45 19.07 3.39 3.26
N ALA A 46 18.97 2.17 3.78
CA ALA A 46 19.32 0.97 3.01
C ALA A 46 18.36 0.82 1.82
N LYS A 47 18.89 0.92 0.60
CA LYS A 47 18.13 0.80 -0.64
C LYS A 47 17.72 -0.65 -0.87
N PRO A 48 16.44 -0.96 -1.08
CA PRO A 48 16.02 -2.32 -1.43
C PRO A 48 16.48 -2.66 -2.85
N GLN A 49 16.76 -3.95 -3.08
CA GLN A 49 17.04 -4.48 -4.41
C GLN A 49 15.77 -4.80 -5.18
N ARG A 50 14.71 -5.17 -4.47
CA ARG A 50 13.38 -5.44 -5.04
C ARG A 50 12.29 -5.02 -4.05
N VAL A 51 11.15 -4.59 -4.61
CA VAL A 51 9.94 -4.27 -3.87
C VAL A 51 8.83 -5.17 -4.36
N ILE A 52 8.21 -5.94 -3.45
CA ILE A 52 7.10 -6.84 -3.77
C ILE A 52 5.86 -6.32 -3.07
N LEU A 53 4.82 -6.06 -3.83
CA LEU A 53 3.58 -5.47 -3.36
C LEU A 53 2.42 -6.44 -3.57
N ILE A 54 1.61 -6.63 -2.55
CA ILE A 54 0.42 -7.49 -2.60
C ILE A 54 -0.78 -6.64 -2.25
N SER A 55 -1.69 -6.44 -3.20
CA SER A 55 -2.86 -5.55 -3.08
C SER A 55 -2.51 -4.20 -2.41
N PRO A 56 -1.51 -3.45 -2.91
CA PRO A 56 -0.97 -2.29 -2.22
C PRO A 56 -1.92 -1.10 -2.25
N MET A 57 -2.08 -0.40 -1.14
CA MET A 57 -2.87 0.84 -1.05
C MET A 57 -2.16 2.02 -1.73
N ILE A 58 -1.98 1.98 -3.05
CA ILE A 58 -1.39 3.08 -3.84
C ILE A 58 -2.45 4.15 -4.14
N GLY A 59 -3.70 3.75 -4.32
CA GLY A 59 -4.83 4.65 -4.51
C GLY A 59 -6.02 4.19 -3.68
N ILE A 60 -6.56 5.08 -2.86
CA ILE A 60 -7.75 4.83 -2.07
C ILE A 60 -8.95 5.46 -2.78
N THR A 61 -10.09 4.77 -2.74
CA THR A 61 -11.35 5.30 -3.21
C THR A 61 -11.74 6.56 -2.44
N SER A 62 -12.49 7.46 -3.06
CA SER A 62 -12.91 8.77 -2.50
C SER A 62 -13.61 8.64 -1.13
N PHE A 63 -14.18 7.48 -0.84
CA PHE A 63 -14.86 7.18 0.42
C PHE A 63 -13.94 7.30 1.64
N ALA A 64 -12.70 6.89 1.55
CA ALA A 64 -11.73 6.99 2.65
C ALA A 64 -11.38 8.44 3.02
N ARG A 65 -11.63 9.39 2.13
CA ARG A 65 -11.41 10.83 2.37
C ARG A 65 -12.29 11.38 3.49
N PHE A 66 -13.52 10.90 3.61
CA PHE A 66 -14.51 11.40 4.58
C PHE A 66 -14.52 10.63 5.90
N SER A 67 -13.84 9.49 5.96
CA SER A 67 -13.84 8.65 7.17
C SER A 67 -13.27 9.37 8.42
N GLY A 68 -12.33 10.29 8.23
CA GLY A 68 -11.74 11.04 9.35
C GLY A 68 -12.71 12.03 10.01
N LEU A 69 -13.69 12.57 9.27
CA LEU A 69 -14.73 13.45 9.82
C LEU A 69 -15.79 12.67 10.57
N ALA A 70 -16.07 11.44 10.16
CA ALA A 70 -17.06 10.57 10.82
C ALA A 70 -16.65 10.18 12.25
N GLY A 71 -15.37 10.22 12.59
CA GLY A 71 -14.86 9.92 13.95
C GLY A 71 -14.94 11.08 14.94
N TRP A 72 -15.26 12.29 14.50
CA TRP A 72 -15.27 13.48 15.35
C TRP A 72 -16.27 13.41 16.54
N PRO A 73 -17.48 12.84 16.37
CA PRO A 73 -18.41 12.69 17.48
C PRO A 73 -17.94 11.72 18.58
N ALA A 74 -16.93 10.88 18.30
CA ALA A 74 -16.45 9.87 19.26
C ALA A 74 -15.84 10.44 20.55
N PHE A 75 -15.58 11.76 20.62
CA PHE A 75 -15.19 12.44 21.86
C PHE A 75 -16.28 12.43 22.93
N LEU A 76 -17.54 12.24 22.54
CA LEU A 76 -18.64 12.09 23.46
C LEU A 76 -18.88 10.60 23.75
N PRO A 77 -18.96 10.15 25.00
CA PRO A 77 -19.15 8.73 25.36
C PRO A 77 -20.34 8.06 24.65
N ALA A 78 -21.41 8.81 24.42
CA ALA A 78 -22.62 8.34 23.72
C ALA A 78 -22.34 7.96 22.24
N PHE A 79 -21.27 8.48 21.64
CA PHE A 79 -20.93 8.27 20.23
C PHE A 79 -19.59 7.52 20.06
N SER A 80 -19.12 6.79 21.07
CA SER A 80 -17.87 6.05 21.03
C SER A 80 -17.77 5.07 19.84
N LYS A 81 -18.90 4.53 19.38
CA LYS A 81 -18.95 3.68 18.16
C LYS A 81 -18.53 4.42 16.89
N ALA A 82 -18.65 5.74 16.83
CA ALA A 82 -18.18 6.53 15.68
C ALA A 82 -16.65 6.51 15.49
N ALA A 83 -15.90 6.08 16.52
CA ALA A 83 -14.47 5.86 16.41
C ALA A 83 -14.11 4.67 15.49
N TRP A 84 -15.09 3.84 15.14
CA TRP A 84 -14.89 2.61 14.38
C TRP A 84 -15.71 2.62 13.10
N LEU A 85 -15.08 2.29 11.97
CA LEU A 85 -15.77 2.03 10.71
C LEU A 85 -16.39 0.63 10.70
N ASN A 86 -15.73 -0.31 11.35
CA ASN A 86 -16.18 -1.67 11.51
C ASN A 86 -15.67 -2.23 12.84
N ILE A 87 -16.51 -2.92 13.58
CA ILE A 87 -16.15 -3.62 14.81
C ILE A 87 -16.47 -5.09 14.57
N MET A 88 -15.44 -5.94 14.65
CA MET A 88 -15.53 -7.38 14.45
C MET A 88 -14.88 -8.11 15.62
N PRO A 89 -15.30 -9.36 15.93
CA PRO A 89 -14.61 -10.18 16.91
C PRO A 89 -13.12 -10.36 16.55
N GLU A 90 -12.25 -10.17 17.54
CA GLU A 90 -10.81 -10.34 17.39
C GLU A 90 -10.44 -11.80 17.66
N PHE A 91 -10.30 -12.59 16.60
CA PHE A 91 -9.96 -14.02 16.68
C PHE A 91 -8.59 -14.36 16.10
N ASN A 92 -7.93 -13.37 15.50
CA ASN A 92 -6.61 -13.58 14.89
C ASN A 92 -5.55 -12.80 15.66
N PRO A 93 -4.55 -13.48 16.28
CA PRO A 93 -3.51 -12.80 17.06
C PRO A 93 -2.55 -11.96 16.21
N PHE A 94 -2.56 -12.12 14.89
CA PHE A 94 -1.64 -11.42 13.97
C PHE A 94 -2.30 -10.26 13.22
N LYS A 95 -3.60 -10.08 13.33
CA LYS A 95 -4.35 -9.07 12.59
C LYS A 95 -5.54 -8.57 13.39
N TYR A 96 -5.66 -7.26 13.55
CA TYR A 96 -6.90 -6.65 14.03
C TYR A 96 -7.98 -6.72 12.95
N ASN A 97 -9.14 -7.26 13.30
CA ASN A 97 -10.31 -7.35 12.42
C ASN A 97 -11.13 -6.07 12.43
N SER A 98 -11.18 -5.38 13.56
CA SER A 98 -11.84 -4.10 13.71
C SER A 98 -11.04 -2.98 13.04
N PHE A 99 -11.74 -2.04 12.39
CA PHE A 99 -11.12 -0.97 11.64
C PHE A 99 -11.50 0.41 12.17
N PRO A 100 -10.60 1.09 12.92
CA PRO A 100 -10.86 2.41 13.46
C PRO A 100 -10.86 3.48 12.36
N THR A 101 -11.71 4.50 12.51
CA THR A 101 -11.80 5.65 11.60
C THR A 101 -10.48 6.39 11.44
N ASN A 102 -9.70 6.49 12.53
CA ASN A 102 -8.39 7.12 12.48
C ASN A 102 -7.39 6.32 11.63
N ALA A 103 -7.44 4.98 11.64
CA ALA A 103 -6.60 4.16 10.77
C ALA A 103 -6.90 4.42 9.29
N ALA A 104 -8.18 4.53 8.92
CA ALA A 104 -8.59 4.90 7.56
C ALA A 104 -8.04 6.28 7.17
N ARG A 105 -8.14 7.26 8.08
CA ARG A 105 -7.60 8.60 7.86
C ARG A 105 -6.07 8.57 7.67
N GLN A 106 -5.34 7.85 8.49
CA GLN A 106 -3.89 7.72 8.37
C GLN A 106 -3.48 7.04 7.06
N SER A 107 -4.17 5.97 6.66
CA SER A 107 -3.96 5.30 5.39
C SER A 107 -4.23 6.23 4.21
N PHE A 108 -5.29 7.04 4.27
CA PHE A 108 -5.57 8.06 3.26
C PHE A 108 -4.45 9.12 3.16
N LEU A 109 -3.98 9.64 4.29
CA LEU A 109 -2.89 10.62 4.32
C LEU A 109 -1.59 10.04 3.76
N LEU A 110 -1.27 8.80 4.12
CA LEU A 110 -0.12 8.08 3.58
C LEU A 110 -0.21 7.94 2.07
N THR A 111 -1.35 7.47 1.55
CA THR A 111 -1.56 7.28 0.12
C THR A 111 -1.49 8.61 -0.65
N LYS A 112 -2.07 9.68 -0.09
CA LYS A 112 -1.98 11.01 -0.69
C LYS A 112 -0.53 11.53 -0.74
N ALA A 113 0.23 11.34 0.33
CA ALA A 113 1.65 11.72 0.39
C ALA A 113 2.47 10.90 -0.61
N LEU A 114 2.20 9.59 -0.68
CA LEU A 114 2.83 8.67 -1.61
C LEU A 114 2.60 9.08 -3.07
N GLN A 115 1.35 9.33 -3.46
CA GLN A 115 1.00 9.76 -4.82
C GLN A 115 1.68 11.09 -5.18
N LYS A 116 1.69 12.06 -4.24
CA LYS A 116 2.38 13.33 -4.46
C LYS A 116 3.88 13.11 -4.70
N GLN A 117 4.51 12.24 -3.95
CA GLN A 117 5.92 11.92 -4.09
C GLN A 117 6.21 11.20 -5.42
N ILE A 118 5.41 10.18 -5.79
CA ILE A 118 5.56 9.48 -7.08
C ILE A 118 5.53 10.49 -8.25
N VAL A 119 4.57 11.43 -8.24
CA VAL A 119 4.47 12.45 -9.29
C VAL A 119 5.69 13.37 -9.31
N ALA A 120 6.17 13.80 -8.15
CA ALA A 120 7.34 14.67 -8.05
C ALA A 120 8.61 13.95 -8.51
N ASP A 121 8.81 12.71 -8.07
CA ASP A 121 9.98 11.90 -8.41
C ASP A 121 9.99 11.49 -9.90
N ALA A 122 8.80 11.24 -10.49
CA ALA A 122 8.66 11.02 -11.91
C ALA A 122 9.07 12.26 -12.75
N ARG A 123 8.60 13.44 -12.37
CA ARG A 123 8.94 14.71 -13.03
C ARG A 123 10.44 15.00 -12.98
N ASN A 124 11.08 14.65 -11.88
CA ASN A 124 12.51 14.86 -11.64
C ASN A 124 13.38 13.66 -12.11
N GLN A 125 12.80 12.70 -12.81
CA GLN A 125 13.46 11.48 -13.31
C GLN A 125 14.12 10.61 -12.21
N LYS A 126 13.80 10.85 -10.95
CA LYS A 126 14.36 10.09 -9.82
C LYS A 126 13.92 8.62 -9.82
N LEU A 127 12.73 8.33 -10.38
CA LEU A 127 12.22 6.96 -10.49
C LEU A 127 13.13 6.04 -11.32
N ASN A 128 14.03 6.58 -12.15
CA ASN A 128 15.03 5.79 -12.87
C ASN A 128 15.98 5.03 -11.95
N SER A 129 16.14 5.50 -10.72
CA SER A 129 16.95 4.86 -9.69
C SER A 129 16.14 3.96 -8.74
N LEU A 130 14.83 3.83 -8.95
CA LEU A 130 13.99 2.97 -8.14
C LEU A 130 14.27 1.49 -8.48
N PRO A 131 14.35 0.59 -7.47
CA PRO A 131 14.45 -0.83 -7.74
C PRO A 131 13.19 -1.37 -8.42
N PRO A 132 13.30 -2.51 -9.16
CA PRO A 132 12.14 -3.15 -9.77
C PRO A 132 11.04 -3.45 -8.75
N VAL A 133 9.80 -3.16 -9.15
CA VAL A 133 8.59 -3.36 -8.35
C VAL A 133 7.78 -4.48 -8.98
N LEU A 134 7.49 -5.53 -8.20
CA LEU A 134 6.58 -6.60 -8.58
C LEU A 134 5.28 -6.46 -7.78
N THR A 135 4.16 -6.30 -8.47
CA THR A 135 2.86 -6.17 -7.80
C THR A 135 1.94 -7.34 -8.14
N PHE A 136 1.32 -7.91 -7.14
CA PHE A 136 0.23 -8.89 -7.25
C PHE A 136 -1.09 -8.22 -6.87
N GLN A 137 -2.07 -8.21 -7.77
CA GLN A 137 -3.34 -7.51 -7.58
C GLN A 137 -4.52 -8.32 -8.14
N SER A 138 -5.60 -8.42 -7.38
CA SER A 138 -6.88 -8.90 -7.90
C SER A 138 -7.60 -7.79 -8.65
N VAL A 139 -8.09 -8.09 -9.84
CA VAL A 139 -8.91 -7.15 -10.63
C VAL A 139 -10.20 -6.79 -9.90
N MET A 140 -10.75 -7.74 -9.13
CA MET A 140 -12.00 -7.60 -8.37
C MET A 140 -11.80 -7.10 -6.94
N ASP A 141 -10.61 -6.59 -6.59
CA ASP A 141 -10.37 -6.02 -5.25
C ASP A 141 -11.27 -4.79 -5.02
N SER A 142 -12.21 -4.93 -4.10
CA SER A 142 -13.16 -3.86 -3.77
C SER A 142 -12.56 -2.77 -2.87
N THR A 143 -11.42 -3.06 -2.24
CA THR A 143 -10.77 -2.18 -1.26
C THR A 143 -9.70 -1.32 -1.91
N VAL A 144 -8.90 -1.94 -2.79
CA VAL A 144 -7.78 -1.30 -3.47
C VAL A 144 -8.09 -1.17 -4.96
N SER A 145 -8.00 0.04 -5.48
CA SER A 145 -8.26 0.30 -6.88
C SER A 145 -7.11 -0.17 -7.77
N THR A 146 -7.31 -1.25 -8.51
CA THR A 146 -6.38 -1.74 -9.55
C THR A 146 -6.05 -0.64 -10.56
N ARG A 147 -7.08 0.12 -11.00
CA ARG A 147 -6.89 1.26 -11.89
C ARG A 147 -5.93 2.29 -11.30
N ALA A 148 -6.04 2.58 -10.00
CA ALA A 148 -5.16 3.54 -9.35
C ALA A 148 -3.70 3.04 -9.27
N ILE A 149 -3.48 1.74 -9.06
CA ILE A 149 -2.13 1.15 -9.10
C ILE A 149 -1.51 1.37 -10.48
N VAL A 150 -2.23 1.05 -11.55
CA VAL A 150 -1.74 1.22 -12.92
C VAL A 150 -1.49 2.70 -13.22
N THR A 151 -2.48 3.58 -13.00
CA THR A 151 -2.39 4.99 -13.43
C THR A 151 -1.51 5.84 -12.52
N ALA A 152 -1.47 5.57 -11.22
CA ALA A 152 -0.71 6.38 -10.28
C ALA A 152 0.73 5.88 -10.08
N LEU A 153 1.00 4.60 -10.32
CA LEU A 153 2.33 4.02 -10.16
C LEU A 153 2.91 3.55 -11.51
N TYR A 154 2.36 2.49 -12.11
CA TYR A 154 3.00 1.81 -13.25
C TYR A 154 3.19 2.70 -14.48
N ASN A 155 2.23 3.56 -14.82
CA ASN A 155 2.37 4.51 -15.92
C ASN A 155 3.48 5.57 -15.70
N ARG A 156 4.12 5.57 -14.53
CA ARG A 156 5.21 6.50 -14.18
C ARG A 156 6.54 5.82 -13.92
N LEU A 157 6.50 4.49 -13.72
CA LEU A 157 7.73 3.72 -13.55
C LEU A 157 8.53 3.69 -14.87
N PRO A 158 9.87 3.71 -14.79
CA PRO A 158 10.72 3.46 -15.95
C PRO A 158 10.63 2.00 -16.36
N ASP A 159 11.13 1.70 -17.56
CA ASP A 159 11.36 0.33 -18.02
C ASP A 159 12.58 -0.27 -17.30
N ASN A 160 12.37 -0.73 -16.08
CA ASN A 160 13.40 -1.27 -15.19
C ASN A 160 13.10 -2.71 -14.75
N GLY A 161 12.23 -3.43 -15.47
CA GLY A 161 11.78 -4.76 -15.10
C GLY A 161 10.73 -4.78 -13.99
N SER A 162 10.01 -3.66 -13.78
CA SER A 162 8.83 -3.63 -12.90
C SER A 162 7.64 -4.30 -13.58
N GLU A 163 6.92 -5.16 -12.84
CA GLU A 163 5.86 -6.00 -13.36
C GLU A 163 4.61 -5.95 -12.46
N ILE A 164 3.44 -6.09 -13.08
CA ILE A 164 2.18 -6.27 -12.38
C ILE A 164 1.51 -7.57 -12.83
N VAL A 165 1.20 -8.43 -11.87
CA VAL A 165 0.43 -9.66 -12.08
C VAL A 165 -1.00 -9.41 -11.65
N LEU A 166 -1.92 -9.49 -12.60
CA LEU A 166 -3.34 -9.29 -12.37
C LEU A 166 -4.06 -10.63 -12.30
N PHE A 167 -4.77 -10.87 -11.19
CA PHE A 167 -5.62 -12.06 -11.03
C PHE A 167 -7.06 -11.69 -11.31
N ASP A 168 -7.65 -12.34 -12.33
CA ASP A 168 -9.08 -12.28 -12.63
C ASP A 168 -9.70 -13.67 -12.46
N LEU A 169 -10.12 -13.98 -11.25
CA LEU A 169 -10.72 -15.27 -10.92
C LEU A 169 -12.09 -15.48 -11.62
N ASN A 170 -12.77 -14.41 -12.00
CA ASN A 170 -14.09 -14.50 -12.63
C ASN A 170 -14.02 -14.85 -14.12
N HIS A 171 -12.90 -14.60 -14.78
CA HIS A 171 -12.70 -14.99 -16.17
C HIS A 171 -12.61 -16.52 -16.37
N ALA A 172 -12.30 -17.27 -15.32
CA ALA A 172 -12.21 -18.74 -15.37
C ALA A 172 -13.58 -19.44 -15.28
N VAL A 173 -14.63 -18.74 -14.82
CA VAL A 173 -15.99 -19.30 -14.76
C VAL A 173 -16.70 -19.01 -16.06
N ARG A 174 -16.48 -19.85 -17.08
CA ARG A 174 -17.30 -19.88 -18.29
C ARG A 174 -18.68 -20.46 -17.95
N PHE A 175 -19.64 -19.61 -17.67
CA PHE A 175 -21.07 -19.97 -17.59
C PHE A 175 -21.68 -20.29 -18.97
N ASN A 176 -20.90 -20.76 -19.95
CA ASN A 176 -21.37 -21.06 -21.27
C ASN A 176 -22.43 -22.19 -21.34
N SER A 177 -22.63 -22.93 -20.26
CA SER A 177 -23.64 -24.00 -20.17
C SER A 177 -25.01 -23.53 -19.67
N LEU A 178 -25.14 -22.32 -19.15
CA LEU A 178 -26.38 -21.77 -18.60
C LEU A 178 -27.07 -20.74 -19.51
N LEU A 179 -26.47 -20.42 -20.65
CA LEU A 179 -26.99 -19.43 -21.62
C LEU A 179 -27.39 -20.10 -22.97
N ARG A 180 -27.84 -21.36 -22.93
CA ARG A 180 -28.51 -22.01 -24.07
C ARG A 180 -30.00 -22.16 -23.83
#